data_9712429057fabc09c4e0d5cabfd6efb0
#
_entry.id   9712429057fabc09c4e0d5cabfd6efb0
#
_cell.length_a   1.000
_cell.length_b   1.000
_cell.length_c   1.000
_cell.angle_alpha   90.00
_cell.angle_beta   90.00
_cell.angle_gamma   90.00
#
_symmetry.space_group_name_H-M   'P 1'
#
loop_
_entity.id
_entity.type
_entity.pdbx_description
1 polymer ?
#
loop_
_entity_poly.entity_id
_entity_poly.type
_entity_poly.pdbx_seq_one_letter_code
_entity_poly.pdbx_strand_id
1 'polypeptide(L)'
;MGEKKMKKWVSMGLLACTTLLFAACSSGNKASKSTQETTKSTEVASGASKSGYADPKSLKNNYDVIIVGAGGAGMTAAIEAKDAGLNPVIFEKMPVAGGNTSKSSSGMNASGTKFQKAQGINDSNDAFYEETLKGGKGTNDKELLRYFVDHSAQAVDWLDQNGIKLDNLTITGGMSVKRTHRPSDGSAIGGYLVQGLLRNVAERKIPIFVNADVKDIKANDGVVNEVKVQIQGEKAKSIKGKAVIVTTGGYGASKKLIAKYRPDLKGYVTTNSKGTTGDGIALVEKLGGQIIDMDKVQIHPTVNQEKGILIGEAVRGEGAILVDDEGNRFVNEMDTRDKVSAAINALPKKRAYLIFDQGVRSRATAIEFYAKQGYVKEGKTVAELAKTIKVNQANLEQAVTSWNEAVANKQDTAFNRTTAMDHPLDTANYYAIQIAPGIHYSMGGVKINTNTEVLDKNNQPIKGLYVAGELVGGLHGDNRIGGNSVADIVIFGRQAGQQAAKFVSAQ
;
A
#
# COMPACT_ATOMS: atom_id res chain seq x y z
N MET A 1 -46.89 -51.31 -12.70
CA MET A 1 -46.90 -51.46 -14.18
C MET A 1 -45.91 -50.47 -14.71
N GLY A 2 -44.78 -50.76 -15.32
CA GLY A 2 -44.14 -51.99 -15.73
C GLY A 2 -42.69 -51.66 -16.02
N GLU A 3 -41.88 -52.61 -15.63
CA GLU A 3 -40.47 -52.77 -15.86
C GLU A 3 -40.07 -52.85 -17.35
N LYS A 4 -38.78 -52.60 -17.66
CA LYS A 4 -37.86 -53.48 -18.42
C LYS A 4 -36.57 -52.69 -18.69
N LYS A 5 -35.45 -53.02 -18.03
CA LYS A 5 -34.40 -54.08 -18.34
C LYS A 5 -33.54 -53.78 -19.58
N MET A 6 -32.30 -53.36 -19.28
CA MET A 6 -31.01 -54.07 -19.50
C MET A 6 -30.55 -54.36 -20.96
N LYS A 7 -29.32 -53.97 -21.28
CA LYS A 7 -28.24 -54.93 -21.64
C LYS A 7 -26.85 -54.27 -21.76
N LYS A 8 -25.89 -54.97 -21.14
CA LYS A 8 -24.45 -54.91 -21.27
C LYS A 8 -23.95 -55.24 -22.67
N TRP A 9 -22.80 -54.74 -23.05
CA TRP A 9 -21.80 -55.53 -23.78
C TRP A 9 -20.38 -55.12 -23.40
N VAL A 10 -19.55 -56.13 -23.11
CA VAL A 10 -18.14 -56.19 -22.74
C VAL A 10 -17.40 -56.72 -23.97
N SER A 11 -16.19 -56.25 -24.22
CA SER A 11 -15.11 -56.96 -24.94
C SER A 11 -13.83 -56.19 -24.69
N MET A 12 -12.95 -56.66 -24.10
CA MET A 12 -11.79 -57.49 -23.86
C MET A 12 -10.96 -57.77 -25.15
N GLY A 13 -9.69 -57.41 -25.12
CA GLY A 13 -8.69 -57.75 -26.14
C GLY A 13 -7.27 -57.42 -25.64
N LEU A 14 -6.56 -58.46 -25.42
CA LEU A 14 -5.31 -58.76 -24.72
C LEU A 14 -4.08 -58.78 -25.66
N LEU A 15 -2.86 -58.57 -25.04
CA LEU A 15 -1.53 -59.14 -25.40
C LEU A 15 -0.78 -58.51 -26.59
N ALA A 16 0.52 -58.19 -26.50
CA ALA A 16 1.63 -59.05 -26.12
C ALA A 16 2.95 -58.29 -25.90
N CYS A 17 3.76 -58.81 -25.04
CA CYS A 17 5.17 -58.54 -24.75
C CYS A 17 6.12 -58.72 -25.94
N THR A 18 7.23 -57.99 -25.94
CA THR A 18 8.57 -58.60 -26.21
C THR A 18 9.68 -57.79 -25.58
N THR A 19 10.42 -58.44 -24.72
CA THR A 19 11.71 -58.11 -24.12
C THR A 19 12.85 -58.34 -25.11
N LEU A 20 13.87 -57.48 -25.08
CA LEU A 20 15.26 -57.91 -25.39
C LEU A 20 16.28 -56.99 -24.68
N LEU A 21 17.01 -57.62 -23.77
CA LEU A 21 18.26 -57.16 -23.17
C LEU A 21 19.40 -57.23 -24.19
N PHE A 22 20.33 -56.30 -24.17
CA PHE A 22 21.77 -56.57 -24.19
C PHE A 22 22.57 -55.45 -23.54
N ALA A 23 23.56 -55.88 -22.82
CA ALA A 23 24.46 -55.11 -21.96
C ALA A 23 25.71 -54.65 -22.70
N ALA A 24 26.31 -53.66 -22.12
CA ALA A 24 27.73 -53.50 -21.74
C ALA A 24 28.54 -52.36 -22.34
N CYS A 25 29.05 -51.57 -21.43
CA CYS A 25 30.38 -50.98 -21.26
C CYS A 25 30.83 -49.80 -22.11
N SER A 26 31.17 -48.79 -21.35
CA SER A 26 32.44 -48.05 -21.28
C SER A 26 32.41 -46.53 -21.60
N SER A 27 32.66 -45.81 -20.54
CA SER A 27 33.46 -44.56 -20.42
C SER A 27 33.18 -43.37 -21.37
N GLY A 28 32.81 -42.25 -20.79
CA GLY A 28 32.90 -40.94 -21.44
C GLY A 28 32.04 -39.87 -20.78
N ASN A 29 32.63 -39.14 -19.85
CA ASN A 29 32.06 -37.92 -19.23
C ASN A 29 31.54 -36.95 -20.27
N LYS A 30 30.23 -36.68 -20.25
CA LYS A 30 29.66 -35.38 -20.65
C LYS A 30 28.34 -35.19 -19.91
N ALA A 31 28.32 -34.11 -19.12
CA ALA A 31 27.19 -33.66 -18.37
C ALA A 31 25.97 -33.37 -19.27
N SER A 32 24.88 -34.13 -19.12
CA SER A 32 23.59 -33.76 -19.69
C SER A 32 22.86 -32.87 -18.69
N LYS A 33 22.58 -31.64 -19.12
CA LYS A 33 21.68 -30.69 -18.43
C LYS A 33 20.29 -31.29 -18.41
N SER A 34 19.81 -31.70 -17.23
CA SER A 34 18.39 -31.89 -16.98
C SER A 34 17.73 -30.49 -16.91
N THR A 35 16.82 -30.24 -17.84
CA THR A 35 15.89 -29.09 -17.77
C THR A 35 14.93 -29.33 -16.60
N GLN A 36 15.27 -28.79 -15.44
CA GLN A 36 14.30 -28.51 -14.40
C GLN A 36 13.61 -27.22 -14.80
N GLU A 37 12.31 -27.31 -15.08
CA GLU A 37 11.41 -26.14 -15.06
C GLU A 37 11.41 -25.58 -13.66
N THR A 38 12.25 -24.58 -13.43
CA THR A 38 12.18 -23.71 -12.27
C THR A 38 11.00 -22.79 -12.45
N THR A 39 9.88 -23.09 -11.80
CA THR A 39 8.87 -22.11 -11.44
C THR A 39 9.57 -20.95 -10.72
N LYS A 40 9.75 -19.85 -11.43
CA LYS A 40 10.26 -18.59 -10.85
C LYS A 40 9.26 -18.13 -9.81
N SER A 41 9.56 -18.39 -8.55
CA SER A 41 8.96 -17.68 -7.43
C SER A 41 9.29 -16.19 -7.59
N THR A 42 8.26 -15.39 -7.73
CA THR A 42 8.32 -13.93 -7.80
C THR A 42 9.00 -13.38 -6.56
N GLU A 43 10.25 -12.97 -6.68
CA GLU A 43 10.90 -12.09 -5.71
C GLU A 43 10.14 -10.76 -5.74
N VAL A 44 9.31 -10.55 -4.74
CA VAL A 44 8.61 -9.29 -4.54
C VAL A 44 9.62 -8.28 -4.03
N ALA A 45 9.82 -7.22 -4.81
CA ALA A 45 10.40 -5.94 -4.41
C ALA A 45 11.88 -5.65 -4.67
N SER A 46 12.52 -6.21 -5.71
CA SER A 46 13.75 -5.59 -6.22
C SER A 46 13.86 -5.52 -7.75
N GLY A 47 12.78 -5.75 -8.44
CA GLY A 47 12.82 -6.02 -9.87
C GLY A 47 12.17 -5.01 -10.81
N ALA A 48 12.29 -3.68 -10.56
CA ALA A 48 12.29 -2.78 -11.70
C ALA A 48 13.69 -2.88 -12.34
N SER A 49 13.77 -3.62 -13.44
CA SER A 49 15.04 -3.74 -14.15
C SER A 49 15.56 -2.36 -14.54
N LYS A 50 16.88 -2.15 -14.47
CA LYS A 50 17.56 -0.94 -15.01
C LYS A 50 17.15 -0.64 -16.47
N SER A 51 16.59 -1.59 -17.20
CA SER A 51 16.10 -1.46 -18.58
C SER A 51 14.80 -0.67 -18.74
N GLY A 52 14.11 -0.29 -17.64
CA GLY A 52 12.87 0.53 -17.69
C GLY A 52 13.07 2.02 -17.40
N TYR A 53 14.29 2.45 -17.03
CA TYR A 53 14.59 3.84 -16.69
C TYR A 53 15.36 4.54 -17.82
N ALA A 54 15.16 5.86 -17.94
CA ALA A 54 15.80 6.67 -18.96
C ALA A 54 17.33 6.77 -18.72
N ASP A 55 18.10 6.69 -19.81
CA ASP A 55 19.53 6.97 -19.78
C ASP A 55 19.75 8.46 -19.43
N PRO A 56 20.59 8.81 -18.44
CA PRO A 56 20.92 10.19 -18.13
C PRO A 56 21.37 11.04 -19.33
N LYS A 57 21.96 10.42 -20.35
CA LYS A 57 22.35 11.09 -21.60
C LYS A 57 21.17 11.55 -22.45
N SER A 58 19.99 10.94 -22.25
CA SER A 58 18.74 11.33 -22.96
C SER A 58 18.01 12.50 -22.32
N LEU A 59 18.55 13.07 -21.22
CA LEU A 59 17.94 14.17 -20.50
C LEU A 59 17.86 15.43 -21.40
N LYS A 60 16.66 15.94 -21.59
CA LYS A 60 16.40 17.19 -22.31
C LYS A 60 16.41 18.38 -21.32
N ASN A 61 16.67 19.57 -21.84
CA ASN A 61 16.64 20.79 -21.03
C ASN A 61 15.21 21.34 -20.81
N ASN A 62 14.23 20.88 -21.60
CA ASN A 62 12.86 21.40 -21.54
C ASN A 62 11.85 20.25 -21.64
N TYR A 63 10.78 20.38 -20.83
CA TYR A 63 9.61 19.50 -20.83
C TYR A 63 8.35 20.35 -20.65
N ASP A 64 7.16 19.81 -20.86
CA ASP A 64 5.92 20.54 -20.55
C ASP A 64 5.60 20.45 -19.06
N VAL A 65 5.73 19.25 -18.45
CA VAL A 65 5.46 19.02 -17.03
C VAL A 65 6.65 18.29 -16.39
N ILE A 66 7.13 18.82 -15.26
CA ILE A 66 8.17 18.18 -14.46
C ILE A 66 7.52 17.56 -13.23
N ILE A 67 7.69 16.26 -13.03
CA ILE A 67 7.20 15.53 -11.86
C ILE A 67 8.38 15.17 -10.95
N VAL A 68 8.29 15.53 -9.68
CA VAL A 68 9.32 15.27 -8.67
C VAL A 68 8.84 14.15 -7.75
N GLY A 69 9.40 12.94 -7.92
CA GLY A 69 9.05 11.70 -7.22
C GLY A 69 8.28 10.70 -8.10
N ALA A 70 8.79 9.47 -8.18
CA ALA A 70 8.21 8.37 -8.94
C ALA A 70 7.42 7.40 -8.05
N GLY A 71 6.71 7.90 -7.04
CA GLY A 71 5.70 7.16 -6.30
C GLY A 71 4.41 7.00 -7.11
N GLY A 72 3.38 6.38 -6.52
CA GLY A 72 2.09 6.19 -7.20
C GLY A 72 1.47 7.50 -7.69
N ALA A 73 1.49 8.57 -6.88
CA ALA A 73 0.95 9.87 -7.27
C ALA A 73 1.68 10.49 -8.47
N GLY A 74 3.02 10.42 -8.48
CA GLY A 74 3.83 10.98 -9.57
C GLY A 74 3.65 10.23 -10.88
N MET A 75 3.62 8.90 -10.85
CA MET A 75 3.38 8.10 -12.04
C MET A 75 1.96 8.31 -12.59
N THR A 76 0.97 8.40 -11.70
CA THR A 76 -0.42 8.68 -12.08
C THR A 76 -0.55 10.07 -12.72
N ALA A 77 0.07 11.11 -12.13
CA ALA A 77 0.09 12.47 -12.68
C ALA A 77 0.78 12.52 -14.06
N ALA A 78 1.88 11.79 -14.23
CA ALA A 78 2.60 11.73 -15.49
C ALA A 78 1.77 11.06 -16.61
N ILE A 79 1.02 9.99 -16.27
CA ILE A 79 0.13 9.31 -17.20
C ILE A 79 -0.97 10.28 -17.68
N GLU A 80 -1.66 10.96 -16.76
CA GLU A 80 -2.71 11.94 -17.11
C GLU A 80 -2.16 13.11 -17.96
N ALA A 81 -1.00 13.66 -17.58
CA ALA A 81 -0.37 14.72 -18.36
C ALA A 81 0.01 14.24 -19.78
N LYS A 82 0.49 13.00 -19.92
CA LYS A 82 0.82 12.41 -21.21
C LYS A 82 -0.40 12.15 -22.07
N ASP A 83 -1.47 11.62 -21.48
CA ASP A 83 -2.73 11.35 -22.17
C ASP A 83 -3.44 12.66 -22.62
N ALA A 84 -3.14 13.77 -21.94
CA ALA A 84 -3.52 15.12 -22.38
C ALA A 84 -2.60 15.71 -23.48
N GLY A 85 -1.68 14.93 -24.05
CA GLY A 85 -0.82 15.35 -25.17
C GLY A 85 0.49 16.04 -24.77
N LEU A 86 0.81 16.14 -23.47
CA LEU A 86 2.01 16.82 -23.00
C LEU A 86 3.25 15.89 -22.99
N ASN A 87 4.43 16.50 -22.79
CA ASN A 87 5.69 15.81 -22.59
C ASN A 87 6.16 15.89 -21.13
N PRO A 88 5.69 14.97 -20.25
CA PRO A 88 6.12 14.91 -18.87
C PRO A 88 7.48 14.24 -18.73
N VAL A 89 8.18 14.55 -17.60
CA VAL A 89 9.38 13.85 -17.12
C VAL A 89 9.25 13.60 -15.62
N ILE A 90 9.74 12.45 -15.17
CA ILE A 90 9.75 12.09 -13.75
C ILE A 90 11.21 12.02 -13.25
N PHE A 91 11.50 12.72 -12.15
CA PHE A 91 12.76 12.62 -11.41
C PHE A 91 12.56 11.92 -10.08
N GLU A 92 13.29 10.82 -9.87
CA GLU A 92 13.25 10.02 -8.64
C GLU A 92 14.63 9.97 -7.99
N LYS A 93 14.74 10.40 -6.74
CA LYS A 93 16.04 10.43 -6.04
C LYS A 93 16.58 9.04 -5.70
N MET A 94 15.68 8.07 -5.48
CA MET A 94 16.07 6.69 -5.19
C MET A 94 16.48 5.94 -6.47
N PRO A 95 17.22 4.82 -6.34
CA PRO A 95 17.63 4.02 -7.50
C PRO A 95 16.47 3.26 -8.16
N VAL A 96 15.29 3.23 -7.54
CA VAL A 96 14.09 2.54 -8.05
C VAL A 96 12.84 3.38 -7.78
N ALA A 97 11.89 3.34 -8.71
CA ALA A 97 10.57 3.95 -8.55
C ALA A 97 9.68 3.17 -7.59
N GLY A 98 8.61 3.80 -7.12
CA GLY A 98 7.57 3.19 -6.30
C GLY A 98 7.47 3.74 -4.88
N GLY A 99 8.58 4.13 -4.25
CA GLY A 99 8.56 4.75 -2.91
C GLY A 99 7.74 3.97 -1.88
N ASN A 100 6.95 4.68 -1.04
CA ASN A 100 6.04 4.08 -0.07
C ASN A 100 4.90 3.30 -0.73
N THR A 101 4.50 3.64 -1.96
CA THR A 101 3.45 2.92 -2.69
C THR A 101 3.78 1.44 -2.83
N SER A 102 5.04 1.10 -3.14
CA SER A 102 5.48 -0.30 -3.28
C SER A 102 5.35 -1.12 -2.00
N LYS A 103 5.27 -0.48 -0.85
CA LYS A 103 5.15 -1.10 0.48
C LYS A 103 3.71 -1.19 0.99
N SER A 104 2.72 -0.71 0.23
CA SER A 104 1.31 -0.76 0.63
C SER A 104 0.82 -2.20 0.70
N SER A 105 0.31 -2.61 1.87
CA SER A 105 -0.05 -4.01 2.15
C SER A 105 -1.54 -4.32 2.06
N SER A 106 -2.40 -3.31 2.14
CA SER A 106 -3.86 -3.51 2.16
C SER A 106 -4.45 -3.40 0.75
N GLY A 107 -5.02 -2.27 0.41
CA GLY A 107 -5.71 -2.01 -0.84
C GLY A 107 -6.06 -0.53 -0.97
N MET A 108 -6.97 -0.20 -1.87
CA MET A 108 -7.49 1.12 -2.16
C MET A 108 -8.94 1.23 -1.72
N ASN A 109 -9.28 2.21 -0.87
CA ASN A 109 -10.69 2.46 -0.51
C ASN A 109 -11.40 3.24 -1.61
N ALA A 110 -12.63 2.78 -1.92
CA ALA A 110 -13.55 3.47 -2.82
C ALA A 110 -15.00 3.06 -2.52
N SER A 111 -15.95 3.95 -2.69
CA SER A 111 -17.38 3.73 -2.48
C SER A 111 -18.17 3.74 -3.79
N GLY A 112 -19.27 3.00 -3.83
CA GLY A 112 -20.20 2.99 -4.98
C GLY A 112 -19.62 2.36 -6.25
N THR A 113 -18.57 1.55 -6.14
CA THR A 113 -17.86 0.96 -7.27
C THR A 113 -18.68 -0.15 -7.95
N LYS A 114 -18.35 -0.44 -9.21
CA LYS A 114 -18.93 -1.58 -9.95
C LYS A 114 -18.65 -2.91 -9.26
N PHE A 115 -17.50 -3.06 -8.60
CA PHE A 115 -17.11 -4.28 -7.88
C PHE A 115 -17.91 -4.47 -6.59
N GLN A 116 -18.21 -3.39 -5.85
CA GLN A 116 -19.12 -3.45 -4.70
C GLN A 116 -20.53 -3.85 -5.13
N LYS A 117 -21.06 -3.20 -6.19
CA LYS A 117 -22.38 -3.53 -6.74
C LYS A 117 -22.50 -4.98 -7.18
N ALA A 118 -21.46 -5.52 -7.84
CA ALA A 118 -21.43 -6.92 -8.27
C ALA A 118 -21.44 -7.92 -7.10
N GLN A 119 -21.00 -7.53 -5.91
CA GLN A 119 -21.03 -8.33 -4.68
C GLN A 119 -22.21 -8.01 -3.76
N GLY A 120 -23.17 -7.18 -4.21
CA GLY A 120 -24.33 -6.79 -3.40
C GLY A 120 -24.01 -5.89 -2.21
N ILE A 121 -22.83 -5.26 -2.20
CA ILE A 121 -22.41 -4.35 -1.12
C ILE A 121 -23.04 -2.98 -1.38
N ASN A 122 -23.94 -2.57 -0.47
CA ASN A 122 -24.51 -1.23 -0.49
C ASN A 122 -23.58 -0.24 0.20
N ASP A 123 -23.08 0.75 -0.52
CA ASP A 123 -22.16 1.78 -0.03
C ASP A 123 -22.45 3.11 -0.73
N SER A 124 -22.06 4.22 -0.10
CA SER A 124 -22.24 5.56 -0.65
C SER A 124 -21.05 6.47 -0.35
N ASN A 125 -20.90 7.53 -1.14
CA ASN A 125 -19.91 8.56 -0.89
C ASN A 125 -20.13 9.25 0.46
N ASP A 126 -21.39 9.42 0.88
CA ASP A 126 -21.69 10.04 2.17
C ASP A 126 -21.28 9.16 3.34
N ALA A 127 -21.57 7.84 3.28
CA ALA A 127 -21.09 6.90 4.29
C ALA A 127 -19.55 6.87 4.35
N PHE A 128 -18.89 6.87 3.19
CA PHE A 128 -17.43 6.92 3.12
C PHE A 128 -16.87 8.22 3.68
N TYR A 129 -17.53 9.36 3.40
CA TYR A 129 -17.17 10.67 3.92
C TYR A 129 -17.27 10.71 5.46
N GLU A 130 -18.43 10.33 6.02
CA GLU A 130 -18.67 10.38 7.46
C GLU A 130 -17.71 9.47 8.24
N GLU A 131 -17.48 8.25 7.76
CA GLU A 131 -16.54 7.33 8.40
C GLU A 131 -15.10 7.83 8.33
N THR A 132 -14.70 8.43 7.19
CA THR A 132 -13.35 9.00 7.04
C THR A 132 -13.18 10.24 7.90
N LEU A 133 -14.19 11.12 7.96
CA LEU A 133 -14.19 12.30 8.82
C LEU A 133 -14.10 11.89 10.31
N LYS A 134 -14.88 10.90 10.72
CA LYS A 134 -14.83 10.34 12.08
C LYS A 134 -13.45 9.71 12.36
N GLY A 135 -12.90 8.95 11.41
CA GLY A 135 -11.55 8.36 11.50
C GLY A 135 -10.46 9.41 11.65
N GLY A 136 -10.58 10.54 10.95
CA GLY A 136 -9.71 11.71 11.04
C GLY A 136 -9.99 12.63 12.24
N LYS A 137 -10.89 12.22 13.14
CA LYS A 137 -11.33 12.95 14.35
C LYS A 137 -11.99 14.31 14.03
N GLY A 138 -12.60 14.44 12.86
CA GLY A 138 -13.28 15.65 12.42
C GLY A 138 -12.36 16.81 12.02
N THR A 139 -11.05 16.58 11.94
CA THR A 139 -10.03 17.61 11.65
C THR A 139 -9.56 17.59 10.19
N ASN A 140 -10.19 16.78 9.35
CA ASN A 140 -9.95 16.74 7.91
C ASN A 140 -10.30 18.09 7.25
N ASP A 141 -9.57 18.48 6.22
CA ASP A 141 -10.04 19.48 5.27
C ASP A 141 -11.28 18.90 4.55
N LYS A 142 -12.43 19.53 4.78
CA LYS A 142 -13.73 19.00 4.35
C LYS A 142 -13.93 19.05 2.84
N GLU A 143 -13.33 20.05 2.16
CA GLU A 143 -13.40 20.19 0.71
C GLU A 143 -12.54 19.12 0.03
N LEU A 144 -11.30 18.93 0.50
CA LEU A 144 -10.43 17.86 0.02
C LEU A 144 -11.04 16.48 0.28
N LEU A 145 -11.62 16.27 1.47
CA LEU A 145 -12.27 15.00 1.81
C LEU A 145 -13.50 14.73 0.93
N ARG A 146 -14.32 15.75 0.65
CA ARG A 146 -15.47 15.60 -0.24
C ARG A 146 -15.03 15.23 -1.65
N TYR A 147 -14.04 15.97 -2.18
CA TYR A 147 -13.46 15.67 -3.49
C TYR A 147 -12.91 14.24 -3.53
N PHE A 148 -12.18 13.84 -2.51
CA PHE A 148 -11.58 12.50 -2.40
C PHE A 148 -12.63 11.37 -2.49
N VAL A 149 -13.72 11.45 -1.72
CA VAL A 149 -14.72 10.38 -1.74
C VAL A 149 -15.53 10.37 -3.03
N ASP A 150 -15.87 11.54 -3.59
CA ASP A 150 -16.67 11.67 -4.81
C ASP A 150 -15.95 11.15 -6.06
N HIS A 151 -14.61 11.14 -6.04
CA HIS A 151 -13.80 10.67 -7.18
C HIS A 151 -13.25 9.24 -6.97
N SER A 152 -13.58 8.58 -5.87
CA SER A 152 -13.00 7.30 -5.50
C SER A 152 -13.38 6.15 -6.46
N ALA A 153 -14.66 6.05 -6.85
CA ALA A 153 -15.12 5.03 -7.81
C ALA A 153 -14.47 5.23 -9.20
N GLN A 154 -14.40 6.48 -9.66
CA GLN A 154 -13.78 6.81 -10.95
C GLN A 154 -12.28 6.47 -10.97
N ALA A 155 -11.59 6.59 -9.82
CA ALA A 155 -10.19 6.20 -9.70
C ALA A 155 -10.00 4.67 -9.81
N VAL A 156 -10.92 3.87 -9.26
CA VAL A 156 -10.93 2.40 -9.46
C VAL A 156 -11.19 2.05 -10.93
N ASP A 157 -12.14 2.72 -11.57
CA ASP A 157 -12.44 2.50 -12.99
C ASP A 157 -11.25 2.89 -13.89
N TRP A 158 -10.57 3.99 -13.58
CA TRP A 158 -9.36 4.40 -14.29
C TRP A 158 -8.22 3.38 -14.16
N LEU A 159 -8.02 2.83 -12.98
CA LEU A 159 -7.03 1.76 -12.76
C LEU A 159 -7.37 0.53 -13.59
N ASP A 160 -8.64 0.09 -13.60
CA ASP A 160 -9.10 -1.06 -14.38
C ASP A 160 -8.91 -0.84 -15.90
N GLN A 161 -9.25 0.35 -16.41
CA GLN A 161 -9.01 0.76 -17.81
C GLN A 161 -7.52 0.74 -18.19
N ASN A 162 -6.62 0.98 -17.23
CA ASN A 162 -5.17 0.89 -17.39
C ASN A 162 -4.61 -0.50 -17.07
N GLY A 163 -5.47 -1.54 -17.00
CA GLY A 163 -5.09 -2.93 -16.77
C GLY A 163 -4.59 -3.20 -15.33
N ILE A 164 -5.05 -2.41 -14.36
CA ILE A 164 -4.76 -2.57 -12.93
C ILE A 164 -6.07 -2.86 -12.22
N LYS A 165 -6.47 -4.14 -12.23
CA LYS A 165 -7.77 -4.59 -11.73
C LYS A 165 -7.73 -4.83 -10.22
N LEU A 166 -8.71 -4.25 -9.48
CA LEU A 166 -8.81 -4.34 -8.02
C LEU A 166 -10.23 -4.80 -7.64
N ASP A 167 -10.58 -6.05 -7.85
CA ASP A 167 -11.93 -6.61 -7.68
C ASP A 167 -12.11 -7.51 -6.44
N ASN A 168 -11.04 -7.76 -5.68
CA ASN A 168 -11.12 -8.43 -4.40
C ASN A 168 -11.39 -7.42 -3.29
N LEU A 169 -12.51 -7.58 -2.57
CA LEU A 169 -12.95 -6.61 -1.57
C LEU A 169 -12.72 -7.12 -0.14
N THR A 170 -12.12 -6.26 0.68
CA THR A 170 -11.94 -6.48 2.12
C THR A 170 -12.33 -5.27 2.95
N ILE A 171 -12.27 -5.41 4.26
CA ILE A 171 -12.57 -4.33 5.21
C ILE A 171 -11.30 -3.93 5.97
N THR A 172 -11.17 -2.65 6.29
CA THR A 172 -10.12 -2.11 7.16
C THR A 172 -10.72 -1.48 8.40
N GLY A 173 -9.90 -1.32 9.45
CA GLY A 173 -10.33 -0.74 10.72
C GLY A 173 -10.96 0.65 10.55
N GLY A 174 -12.10 0.87 11.20
CA GLY A 174 -12.87 2.11 11.15
C GLY A 174 -13.87 2.21 10.00
N MET A 175 -14.02 1.16 9.17
CA MET A 175 -15.02 1.07 8.10
C MET A 175 -16.13 0.09 8.45
N SER A 176 -17.37 0.38 8.03
CA SER A 176 -18.55 -0.46 8.28
C SER A 176 -18.80 -1.51 7.19
N VAL A 177 -18.30 -1.29 5.97
CA VAL A 177 -18.48 -2.19 4.82
C VAL A 177 -17.15 -2.51 4.14
N LYS A 178 -17.12 -3.57 3.33
CA LYS A 178 -15.97 -3.93 2.48
C LYS A 178 -15.80 -2.86 1.40
N ARG A 179 -14.88 -1.92 1.65
CA ARG A 179 -14.60 -0.77 0.79
C ARG A 179 -13.19 -0.80 0.22
N THR A 180 -12.33 -1.66 0.76
CA THR A 180 -10.94 -1.76 0.36
C THR A 180 -10.77 -2.74 -0.79
N HIS A 181 -10.41 -2.22 -1.95
CA HIS A 181 -10.18 -2.94 -3.20
C HIS A 181 -8.74 -3.43 -3.29
N ARG A 182 -8.55 -4.72 -3.57
CA ARG A 182 -7.26 -5.40 -3.69
C ARG A 182 -7.12 -6.08 -5.07
N PRO A 183 -5.90 -6.50 -5.45
CA PRO A 183 -5.71 -7.40 -6.58
C PRO A 183 -6.60 -8.65 -6.46
N SER A 184 -7.00 -9.22 -7.60
CA SER A 184 -7.97 -10.34 -7.67
C SER A 184 -7.56 -11.57 -6.84
N ASP A 185 -6.25 -11.80 -6.69
CA ASP A 185 -5.67 -12.89 -5.88
C ASP A 185 -5.59 -12.59 -4.38
N GLY A 186 -6.08 -11.42 -3.93
CA GLY A 186 -6.02 -10.99 -2.54
C GLY A 186 -4.63 -10.59 -2.04
N SER A 187 -3.64 -10.47 -2.92
CA SER A 187 -2.28 -10.05 -2.57
C SER A 187 -2.21 -8.58 -2.13
N ALA A 188 -1.04 -8.18 -1.59
CA ALA A 188 -0.79 -6.79 -1.23
C ALA A 188 -0.77 -5.90 -2.47
N ILE A 189 -1.47 -4.76 -2.41
CA ILE A 189 -1.63 -3.87 -3.56
C ILE A 189 -0.32 -3.22 -4.04
N GLY A 190 0.65 -2.98 -3.15
CA GLY A 190 1.79 -2.08 -3.42
C GLY A 190 2.60 -2.46 -4.64
N GLY A 191 3.14 -3.68 -4.67
CA GLY A 191 3.92 -4.18 -5.80
C GLY A 191 3.11 -4.26 -7.09
N TYR A 192 1.87 -4.75 -7.00
CA TYR A 192 0.94 -4.87 -8.12
C TYR A 192 0.63 -3.51 -8.77
N LEU A 193 0.27 -2.51 -7.96
CA LEU A 193 -0.02 -1.16 -8.42
C LEU A 193 1.20 -0.49 -9.07
N VAL A 194 2.37 -0.58 -8.42
CA VAL A 194 3.61 0.02 -8.95
C VAL A 194 4.00 -0.61 -10.27
N GLN A 195 3.93 -1.94 -10.41
CA GLN A 195 4.21 -2.62 -11.68
C GLN A 195 3.22 -2.21 -12.77
N GLY A 196 1.93 -2.11 -12.45
CA GLY A 196 0.91 -1.64 -13.38
C GLY A 196 1.14 -0.21 -13.85
N LEU A 197 1.46 0.71 -12.93
CA LEU A 197 1.77 2.10 -13.26
C LEU A 197 3.06 2.22 -14.08
N LEU A 198 4.12 1.49 -13.74
CA LEU A 198 5.38 1.47 -14.51
C LEU A 198 5.17 0.96 -15.94
N ARG A 199 4.35 -0.09 -16.13
CA ARG A 199 3.98 -0.56 -17.46
C ARG A 199 3.29 0.56 -18.25
N ASN A 200 2.32 1.25 -17.68
CA ASN A 200 1.61 2.36 -18.31
C ASN A 200 2.52 3.54 -18.65
N VAL A 201 3.46 3.87 -17.79
CA VAL A 201 4.51 4.89 -18.02
C VAL A 201 5.42 4.49 -19.19
N ALA A 202 5.84 3.22 -19.23
CA ALA A 202 6.71 2.70 -20.30
C ALA A 202 6.00 2.66 -21.66
N GLU A 203 4.75 2.19 -21.72
CA GLU A 203 3.92 2.16 -22.95
C GLU A 203 3.74 3.57 -23.56
N ARG A 204 3.59 4.58 -22.70
CA ARG A 204 3.48 5.99 -23.08
C ARG A 204 4.83 6.68 -23.32
N LYS A 205 5.94 5.95 -23.18
CA LYS A 205 7.31 6.46 -23.35
C LYS A 205 7.61 7.68 -22.47
N ILE A 206 7.10 7.70 -21.24
CA ILE A 206 7.38 8.76 -20.27
C ILE A 206 8.74 8.49 -19.63
N PRO A 207 9.73 9.40 -19.71
CA PRO A 207 11.04 9.16 -19.13
C PRO A 207 11.00 9.27 -17.60
N ILE A 208 11.54 8.25 -16.92
CA ILE A 208 11.85 8.27 -15.49
C ILE A 208 13.36 8.26 -15.32
N PHE A 209 13.91 9.30 -14.72
CA PHE A 209 15.31 9.34 -14.30
C PHE A 209 15.39 8.98 -12.82
N VAL A 210 16.10 7.90 -12.49
CA VAL A 210 16.38 7.48 -11.11
C VAL A 210 17.75 7.96 -10.66
N ASN A 211 18.01 7.93 -9.33
CA ASN A 211 19.16 8.61 -8.73
C ASN A 211 19.23 10.08 -9.17
N ALA A 212 18.06 10.69 -9.35
CA ALA A 212 17.87 12.04 -9.85
C ALA A 212 17.23 12.88 -8.74
N ASP A 213 18.07 13.54 -7.97
CA ASP A 213 17.70 14.30 -6.79
C ASP A 213 17.44 15.77 -7.18
N VAL A 214 16.19 16.21 -7.04
CA VAL A 214 15.80 17.61 -7.25
C VAL A 214 16.23 18.44 -6.05
N LYS A 215 17.19 19.32 -6.26
CA LYS A 215 17.82 20.15 -5.23
C LYS A 215 17.13 21.49 -5.05
N ASP A 216 16.45 21.96 -6.06
CA ASP A 216 15.82 23.29 -6.05
C ASP A 216 14.67 23.35 -7.06
N ILE A 217 13.66 24.15 -6.75
CA ILE A 217 12.55 24.51 -7.64
C ILE A 217 12.48 26.02 -7.69
N LYS A 218 12.27 26.59 -8.88
CA LYS A 218 12.29 28.04 -9.08
C LYS A 218 11.06 28.55 -9.81
N ALA A 219 10.66 29.74 -9.43
CA ALA A 219 9.72 30.56 -10.17
C ALA A 219 10.50 31.61 -10.99
N ASN A 220 10.10 31.77 -12.25
CA ASN A 220 10.55 32.86 -13.11
C ASN A 220 9.29 33.58 -13.61
N ASP A 221 9.28 34.90 -13.55
CA ASP A 221 8.15 35.74 -13.94
C ASP A 221 6.83 35.38 -13.22
N GLY A 222 6.94 34.98 -11.93
CA GLY A 222 5.80 34.62 -11.10
C GLY A 222 5.20 33.22 -11.36
N VAL A 223 5.82 32.40 -12.21
CA VAL A 223 5.39 31.04 -12.52
C VAL A 223 6.49 30.04 -12.14
N VAL A 224 6.13 28.95 -11.45
CA VAL A 224 7.05 27.87 -11.12
C VAL A 224 7.28 27.03 -12.38
N ASN A 225 8.50 27.10 -12.92
CA ASN A 225 8.80 26.58 -14.26
C ASN A 225 10.24 26.04 -14.42
N GLU A 226 11.02 25.90 -13.34
CA GLU A 226 12.39 25.36 -13.41
C GLU A 226 12.69 24.49 -12.20
N VAL A 227 13.42 23.39 -12.41
CA VAL A 227 14.01 22.60 -11.34
C VAL A 227 15.52 22.47 -11.54
N LYS A 228 16.27 22.39 -10.44
CA LYS A 228 17.68 21.94 -10.46
C LYS A 228 17.75 20.49 -10.02
N VAL A 229 18.17 19.61 -10.91
CA VAL A 229 18.28 18.18 -10.66
C VAL A 229 19.71 17.71 -10.72
N GLN A 230 20.13 16.91 -9.74
CA GLN A 230 21.41 16.22 -9.69
C GLN A 230 21.18 14.74 -10.00
N ILE A 231 21.73 14.22 -11.10
CA ILE A 231 21.56 12.83 -11.52
C ILE A 231 22.88 12.08 -11.27
N GLN A 232 22.78 10.93 -10.60
CA GLN A 232 23.92 10.04 -10.30
C GLN A 232 25.13 10.73 -9.65
N GLY A 233 24.88 11.79 -8.87
CA GLY A 233 25.93 12.56 -8.19
C GLY A 233 26.69 13.56 -9.05
N GLU A 234 26.35 13.69 -10.34
CA GLU A 234 26.96 14.70 -11.23
C GLU A 234 26.57 16.13 -10.80
N LYS A 235 27.14 17.13 -11.45
CA LYS A 235 26.77 18.55 -11.24
C LYS A 235 25.30 18.76 -11.58
N ALA A 236 24.58 19.47 -10.69
CA ALA A 236 23.18 19.75 -10.90
C ALA A 236 22.93 20.58 -12.17
N LYS A 237 21.91 20.18 -12.94
CA LYS A 237 21.46 20.83 -14.18
C LYS A 237 20.12 21.52 -13.95
N SER A 238 19.93 22.66 -14.60
CA SER A 238 18.62 23.32 -14.67
C SER A 238 17.78 22.73 -15.78
N ILE A 239 16.58 22.31 -15.45
CA ILE A 239 15.59 21.77 -16.39
C ILE A 239 14.36 22.68 -16.33
N LYS A 240 13.93 23.16 -17.48
CA LYS A 240 12.73 24.01 -17.62
C LYS A 240 11.48 23.15 -17.89
N GLY A 241 10.37 23.59 -17.32
CA GLY A 241 9.03 23.07 -17.59
C GLY A 241 8.04 24.21 -17.68
N LYS A 242 6.79 23.93 -18.04
CA LYS A 242 5.70 24.91 -17.95
C LYS A 242 4.94 24.79 -16.61
N ALA A 243 4.97 23.59 -16.00
CA ALA A 243 4.42 23.32 -14.69
C ALA A 243 5.29 22.29 -13.93
N VAL A 244 5.25 22.32 -12.60
CA VAL A 244 5.95 21.38 -11.71
C VAL A 244 4.93 20.72 -10.78
N ILE A 245 4.96 19.38 -10.71
CA ILE A 245 4.14 18.58 -9.79
C ILE A 245 5.09 17.90 -8.80
N VAL A 246 4.92 18.16 -7.49
CA VAL A 246 5.75 17.58 -6.43
C VAL A 246 5.00 16.43 -5.74
N THR A 247 5.56 15.23 -5.79
CA THR A 247 4.96 13.99 -5.29
C THR A 247 5.97 13.15 -4.51
N THR A 248 6.81 13.81 -3.71
CA THR A 248 7.97 13.22 -3.02
C THR A 248 7.62 12.36 -1.81
N GLY A 249 6.33 12.26 -1.46
CA GLY A 249 5.87 11.61 -0.24
C GLY A 249 6.10 12.47 1.01
N GLY A 250 5.84 11.88 2.17
CA GLY A 250 5.94 12.54 3.46
C GLY A 250 7.35 12.57 4.05
N TYR A 251 7.42 12.52 5.39
CA TYR A 251 8.70 12.61 6.13
C TYR A 251 8.88 11.50 7.19
N GLY A 252 8.12 10.41 7.10
CA GLY A 252 8.14 9.32 8.10
C GLY A 252 9.47 8.60 8.29
N ALA A 253 10.44 8.75 7.35
CA ALA A 253 11.81 8.24 7.49
C ALA A 253 12.81 9.31 7.97
N SER A 254 12.39 10.56 8.16
CA SER A 254 13.25 11.67 8.61
C SER A 254 13.35 11.71 10.13
N LYS A 255 14.40 11.12 10.71
CA LYS A 255 14.65 11.20 12.15
C LYS A 255 14.64 12.66 12.66
N LYS A 256 15.13 13.60 11.84
CA LYS A 256 15.18 15.04 12.18
C LYS A 256 13.79 15.65 12.29
N LEU A 257 12.91 15.41 11.29
CA LEU A 257 11.57 16.00 11.28
C LEU A 257 10.66 15.30 12.31
N ILE A 258 10.78 13.99 12.48
CA ILE A 258 10.09 13.26 13.54
C ILE A 258 10.50 13.80 14.91
N ALA A 259 11.80 13.94 15.20
CA ALA A 259 12.25 14.49 16.48
C ALA A 259 11.80 15.94 16.72
N LYS A 260 11.64 16.74 15.64
CA LYS A 260 11.16 18.13 15.71
C LYS A 260 9.65 18.20 16.02
N TYR A 261 8.84 17.44 15.30
CA TYR A 261 7.38 17.59 15.34
C TYR A 261 6.67 16.55 16.23
N ARG A 262 7.29 15.39 16.44
CA ARG A 262 6.79 14.30 17.28
C ARG A 262 7.91 13.68 18.11
N PRO A 263 8.44 14.43 19.11
CA PRO A 263 9.54 13.97 19.95
C PRO A 263 9.19 12.69 20.73
N ASP A 264 7.90 12.44 21.00
CA ASP A 264 7.35 11.23 21.60
C ASP A 264 7.58 9.96 20.76
N LEU A 265 7.77 10.10 19.44
CA LEU A 265 8.04 9.01 18.51
C LEU A 265 9.54 8.79 18.25
N LYS A 266 10.42 9.50 18.96
CA LYS A 266 11.86 9.29 18.84
C LYS A 266 12.23 7.84 19.18
N GLY A 267 12.91 7.16 18.28
CA GLY A 267 13.34 5.77 18.47
C GLY A 267 12.38 4.71 17.93
N TYR A 268 11.18 5.08 17.52
CA TYR A 268 10.29 4.15 16.83
C TYR A 268 10.87 3.71 15.49
N VAL A 269 10.66 2.45 15.12
CA VAL A 269 10.95 1.98 13.77
C VAL A 269 10.00 2.63 12.78
N THR A 270 10.37 2.66 11.51
CA THR A 270 9.53 3.21 10.45
C THR A 270 9.26 2.18 9.36
N THR A 271 8.04 2.15 8.85
CA THR A 271 7.67 1.36 7.68
C THR A 271 8.01 2.06 6.36
N ASN A 272 8.41 3.33 6.44
CA ASN A 272 8.64 4.17 5.27
C ASN A 272 9.86 3.73 4.45
N SER A 273 9.84 4.05 3.17
CA SER A 273 11.01 3.93 2.30
C SER A 273 12.07 4.95 2.74
N LYS A 274 13.36 4.63 2.52
CA LYS A 274 14.48 5.49 2.90
C LYS A 274 14.43 6.89 2.25
N GLY A 275 13.70 7.01 1.13
CA GLY A 275 13.51 8.25 0.40
C GLY A 275 12.48 9.20 0.99
N THR A 276 11.65 8.78 1.94
CA THR A 276 10.55 9.57 2.52
C THR A 276 11.09 10.49 3.63
N THR A 277 11.82 11.53 3.23
CA THR A 277 12.63 12.38 4.13
C THR A 277 12.13 13.82 4.25
N GLY A 278 11.00 14.17 3.58
CA GLY A 278 10.40 15.50 3.65
C GLY A 278 11.04 16.55 2.75
N ASP A 279 11.77 16.15 1.70
CA ASP A 279 12.46 17.07 0.81
C ASP A 279 11.50 17.99 0.07
N GLY A 280 10.35 17.45 -0.40
CA GLY A 280 9.32 18.23 -1.07
C GLY A 280 8.72 19.32 -0.18
N ILE A 281 8.61 19.07 1.14
CA ILE A 281 8.17 20.08 2.11
C ILE A 281 9.10 21.30 2.06
N ALA A 282 10.42 21.06 2.17
CA ALA A 282 11.41 22.12 2.14
C ALA A 282 11.45 22.87 0.80
N LEU A 283 11.29 22.15 -0.31
CA LEU A 283 11.27 22.73 -1.66
C LEU A 283 10.05 23.65 -1.85
N VAL A 284 8.88 23.23 -1.40
CA VAL A 284 7.63 23.99 -1.54
C VAL A 284 7.58 25.16 -0.55
N GLU A 285 8.01 24.96 0.70
CA GLU A 285 8.09 26.05 1.71
C GLU A 285 8.98 27.21 1.22
N LYS A 286 10.10 26.90 0.56
CA LYS A 286 11.01 27.90 -0.03
C LYS A 286 10.33 28.76 -1.11
N LEU A 287 9.34 28.22 -1.81
CA LEU A 287 8.53 28.94 -2.81
C LEU A 287 7.37 29.74 -2.18
N GLY A 288 7.23 29.71 -0.87
CA GLY A 288 6.16 30.39 -0.13
C GLY A 288 4.90 29.55 0.09
N GLY A 289 4.94 28.25 -0.25
CA GLY A 289 3.83 27.32 0.01
C GLY A 289 3.59 27.13 1.51
N GLN A 290 2.34 27.07 1.90
CA GLN A 290 1.93 26.88 3.30
C GLN A 290 2.09 25.42 3.70
N ILE A 291 2.70 25.19 4.88
CA ILE A 291 2.88 23.87 5.48
C ILE A 291 2.00 23.77 6.73
N ILE A 292 1.23 22.70 6.84
CA ILE A 292 0.23 22.53 7.90
C ILE A 292 0.35 21.14 8.55
N ASP A 293 -0.16 21.00 9.77
CA ASP A 293 -0.38 19.71 10.46
C ASP A 293 0.87 18.84 10.66
N MET A 294 2.05 19.44 10.76
CA MET A 294 3.33 18.71 10.82
C MET A 294 3.52 17.84 12.09
N ASP A 295 2.72 18.03 13.11
CA ASP A 295 2.67 17.18 14.31
C ASP A 295 1.77 15.95 14.12
N LYS A 296 0.98 15.89 13.05
CA LYS A 296 0.09 14.78 12.76
C LYS A 296 0.85 13.65 12.05
N VAL A 297 1.37 12.71 12.82
CA VAL A 297 2.08 11.51 12.36
C VAL A 297 1.38 10.27 12.85
N GLN A 298 0.99 9.39 11.93
CA GLN A 298 0.37 8.13 12.24
C GLN A 298 1.41 7.06 12.56
N ILE A 299 1.20 6.34 13.66
CA ILE A 299 1.83 5.04 13.92
C ILE A 299 0.91 3.91 13.50
N HIS A 300 1.47 2.81 13.01
CA HIS A 300 0.71 1.60 12.68
C HIS A 300 0.92 0.57 13.79
N PRO A 301 -0.16 -0.08 14.28
CA PRO A 301 -0.07 -0.97 15.44
C PRO A 301 0.72 -2.24 15.17
N THR A 302 0.70 -2.76 13.95
CA THR A 302 1.25 -4.07 13.63
C THR A 302 2.49 -3.95 12.73
N VAL A 303 3.65 -3.63 13.35
CA VAL A 303 4.94 -3.49 12.65
C VAL A 303 5.95 -4.47 13.25
N ASN A 304 6.65 -5.22 12.38
CA ASN A 304 7.80 -5.99 12.79
C ASN A 304 8.94 -5.04 13.20
N GLN A 305 9.45 -5.18 14.42
CA GLN A 305 10.41 -4.24 14.99
C GLN A 305 11.84 -4.43 14.48
N GLU A 306 12.15 -5.57 13.91
CA GLU A 306 13.50 -5.89 13.44
C GLU A 306 13.85 -5.16 12.15
N LYS A 307 12.91 -5.13 11.18
CA LYS A 307 13.12 -4.54 9.84
C LYS A 307 12.13 -3.43 9.49
N GLY A 308 11.21 -3.05 10.38
CA GLY A 308 10.19 -2.04 10.12
C GLY A 308 9.17 -2.49 9.05
N ILE A 309 8.93 -3.80 8.92
CA ILE A 309 7.98 -4.33 7.95
C ILE A 309 6.58 -4.23 8.52
N LEU A 310 5.70 -3.65 7.71
CA LEU A 310 4.29 -3.55 8.02
C LEU A 310 3.61 -4.92 7.90
N ILE A 311 2.93 -5.36 8.96
CA ILE A 311 1.98 -6.47 8.90
C ILE A 311 0.60 -5.87 8.60
N GLY A 312 0.09 -6.13 7.42
CA GLY A 312 -1.09 -5.47 6.86
C GLY A 312 -2.37 -5.70 7.66
N GLU A 313 -3.26 -4.72 7.63
CA GLU A 313 -4.56 -4.79 8.31
C GLU A 313 -5.45 -5.92 7.80
N ALA A 314 -5.26 -6.38 6.57
CA ALA A 314 -6.00 -7.51 6.01
C ALA A 314 -5.93 -8.77 6.89
N VAL A 315 -4.83 -9.01 7.61
CA VAL A 315 -4.73 -10.15 8.53
C VAL A 315 -5.76 -10.05 9.67
N ARG A 316 -5.94 -8.85 10.24
CA ARG A 316 -6.99 -8.59 11.24
C ARG A 316 -8.38 -8.58 10.60
N GLY A 317 -8.49 -8.06 9.40
CA GLY A 317 -9.74 -8.05 8.59
C GLY A 317 -10.24 -9.44 8.20
N GLU A 318 -9.37 -10.45 8.20
CA GLU A 318 -9.72 -11.85 7.94
C GLU A 318 -9.97 -12.66 9.23
N GLY A 319 -9.97 -12.01 10.41
CA GLY A 319 -10.35 -12.63 11.67
C GLY A 319 -9.24 -12.81 12.71
N ALA A 320 -8.00 -12.39 12.43
CA ALA A 320 -6.92 -12.46 13.42
C ALA A 320 -7.21 -11.60 14.67
N ILE A 321 -6.70 -12.05 15.83
CA ILE A 321 -6.82 -11.37 17.13
C ILE A 321 -5.45 -10.89 17.63
N LEU A 322 -5.45 -9.96 18.59
CA LEU A 322 -4.25 -9.48 19.27
C LEU A 322 -4.24 -9.95 20.72
N VAL A 323 -3.10 -10.54 21.14
CA VAL A 323 -2.88 -10.92 22.54
C VAL A 323 -1.60 -10.29 23.08
N ASP A 324 -1.59 -10.03 24.38
CA ASP A 324 -0.43 -9.55 25.13
C ASP A 324 0.61 -10.66 25.41
N ASP A 325 1.68 -10.35 26.16
CA ASP A 325 2.70 -11.34 26.54
C ASP A 325 2.19 -12.44 27.51
N GLU A 326 0.99 -12.27 28.09
CA GLU A 326 0.35 -13.28 28.94
C GLU A 326 -0.68 -14.13 28.17
N GLY A 327 -0.92 -13.83 26.89
CA GLY A 327 -1.86 -14.55 26.03
C GLY A 327 -3.30 -14.05 26.09
N ASN A 328 -3.59 -12.90 26.71
CA ASN A 328 -4.93 -12.33 26.81
C ASN A 328 -5.21 -11.36 25.65
N ARG A 329 -6.41 -11.39 25.09
CA ARG A 329 -6.93 -10.29 24.27
C ARG A 329 -7.05 -9.02 25.13
N PHE A 330 -6.84 -7.85 24.55
CA PHE A 330 -6.80 -6.58 25.29
C PHE A 330 -7.42 -5.40 24.54
N VAL A 331 -7.89 -5.57 23.29
CA VAL A 331 -8.39 -4.49 22.44
C VAL A 331 -9.33 -5.01 21.36
N ASN A 332 -10.21 -4.15 20.85
CA ASN A 332 -10.87 -4.36 19.57
C ASN A 332 -9.85 -4.23 18.44
N GLU A 333 -9.50 -5.30 17.80
CA GLU A 333 -8.45 -5.35 16.75
C GLU A 333 -8.84 -4.58 15.49
N MET A 334 -10.12 -4.31 15.29
CA MET A 334 -10.66 -3.56 14.14
C MET A 334 -10.96 -2.09 14.46
N ASP A 335 -10.59 -1.61 15.64
CA ASP A 335 -10.64 -0.17 15.92
C ASP A 335 -9.54 0.58 15.11
N THR A 336 -9.56 1.90 15.15
CA THR A 336 -8.63 2.75 14.40
C THR A 336 -7.18 2.55 14.83
N ARG A 337 -6.25 2.84 13.93
CA ARG A 337 -4.80 2.61 14.14
C ARG A 337 -4.26 3.26 15.38
N ASP A 338 -4.67 4.48 15.68
CA ASP A 338 -4.27 5.23 16.86
C ASP A 338 -4.73 4.56 18.15
N LYS A 339 -5.97 4.06 18.21
CA LYS A 339 -6.51 3.37 19.39
C LYS A 339 -5.83 2.03 19.64
N VAL A 340 -5.68 1.20 18.59
CA VAL A 340 -4.98 -0.09 18.71
C VAL A 340 -3.52 0.13 19.09
N SER A 341 -2.84 1.12 18.49
CA SER A 341 -1.45 1.47 18.85
C SER A 341 -1.34 1.96 20.29
N ALA A 342 -2.28 2.77 20.75
CA ALA A 342 -2.30 3.24 22.15
C ALA A 342 -2.48 2.08 23.13
N ALA A 343 -3.38 1.13 22.83
CA ALA A 343 -3.57 -0.07 23.63
C ALA A 343 -2.28 -0.91 23.72
N ILE A 344 -1.57 -1.12 22.61
CA ILE A 344 -0.28 -1.85 22.60
C ILE A 344 0.78 -1.07 23.40
N ASN A 345 0.85 0.26 23.23
CA ASN A 345 1.81 1.09 23.97
C ASN A 345 1.56 1.13 25.49
N ALA A 346 0.32 0.86 25.93
CA ALA A 346 -0.04 0.74 27.33
C ALA A 346 0.40 -0.61 27.97
N LEU A 347 0.70 -1.62 27.16
CA LEU A 347 1.20 -2.90 27.66
C LEU A 347 2.62 -2.74 28.26
N PRO A 348 2.98 -3.53 29.29
CA PRO A 348 4.29 -3.42 29.96
C PRO A 348 5.50 -3.47 29.02
N LYS A 349 5.46 -4.32 27.99
CA LYS A 349 6.53 -4.46 26.99
C LYS A 349 6.26 -3.72 25.69
N LYS A 350 5.16 -2.95 25.59
CA LYS A 350 4.74 -2.17 24.40
C LYS A 350 4.76 -2.98 23.10
N ARG A 351 4.40 -4.26 23.21
CA ARG A 351 4.33 -5.21 22.10
C ARG A 351 3.18 -6.18 22.30
N ALA A 352 2.78 -6.86 21.23
CA ALA A 352 1.74 -7.88 21.25
C ALA A 352 2.05 -8.98 20.24
N TYR A 353 1.22 -10.03 20.24
CA TYR A 353 1.22 -11.06 19.23
C TYR A 353 -0.08 -11.00 18.42
N LEU A 354 0.06 -10.99 17.10
CA LEU A 354 -1.03 -11.19 16.17
C LEU A 354 -1.24 -12.70 15.99
N ILE A 355 -2.39 -13.22 16.43
CA ILE A 355 -2.72 -14.65 16.42
C ILE A 355 -3.71 -14.92 15.30
N PHE A 356 -3.47 -15.97 14.53
CA PHE A 356 -4.32 -16.41 13.43
C PHE A 356 -4.15 -17.90 13.15
N ASP A 357 -5.07 -18.46 12.40
CA ASP A 357 -5.10 -19.88 12.01
C ASP A 357 -4.80 -20.10 10.52
N GLN A 358 -4.86 -21.35 10.06
CA GLN A 358 -4.67 -21.70 8.66
C GLN A 358 -5.76 -21.09 7.76
N GLY A 359 -6.98 -20.90 8.28
CA GLY A 359 -8.07 -20.26 7.55
C GLY A 359 -7.74 -18.81 7.19
N VAL A 360 -7.31 -18.00 8.19
CA VAL A 360 -6.84 -16.63 7.97
C VAL A 360 -5.63 -16.61 7.03
N ARG A 361 -4.66 -17.51 7.23
CA ARG A 361 -3.46 -17.59 6.38
C ARG A 361 -3.81 -17.82 4.92
N SER A 362 -4.80 -18.66 4.64
CA SER A 362 -5.26 -18.97 3.29
C SER A 362 -5.98 -17.78 2.62
N ARG A 363 -6.72 -16.97 3.40
CA ARG A 363 -7.44 -15.79 2.89
C ARG A 363 -6.56 -14.55 2.77
N ALA A 364 -5.59 -14.37 3.67
CA ALA A 364 -4.65 -13.25 3.67
C ALA A 364 -3.29 -13.68 3.11
N THR A 365 -3.18 -13.87 1.79
CA THR A 365 -1.99 -14.42 1.11
C THR A 365 -0.70 -13.62 1.35
N ALA A 366 -0.81 -12.35 1.76
CA ALA A 366 0.35 -11.54 2.20
C ALA A 366 1.13 -12.19 3.37
N ILE A 367 0.50 -13.09 4.14
CA ILE A 367 1.15 -13.82 5.24
C ILE A 367 2.30 -14.69 4.71
N GLU A 368 2.24 -15.18 3.48
CA GLU A 368 3.32 -15.98 2.89
C GLU A 368 4.62 -15.16 2.75
N PHE A 369 4.51 -13.87 2.47
CA PHE A 369 5.67 -12.98 2.50
C PHE A 369 6.27 -12.89 3.92
N TYR A 370 5.44 -12.75 4.96
CA TYR A 370 5.91 -12.67 6.34
C TYR A 370 6.53 -13.99 6.81
N ALA A 371 5.98 -15.12 6.38
CA ALA A 371 6.52 -16.46 6.65
C ALA A 371 7.90 -16.65 6.00
N LYS A 372 8.07 -16.26 4.74
CA LYS A 372 9.37 -16.29 4.04
C LYS A 372 10.42 -15.40 4.71
N GLN A 373 10.00 -14.32 5.39
CA GLN A 373 10.90 -13.47 6.17
C GLN A 373 11.24 -14.03 7.57
N GLY A 374 10.63 -15.16 7.97
CA GLY A 374 10.87 -15.79 9.28
C GLY A 374 10.10 -15.16 10.45
N TYR A 375 9.09 -14.30 10.18
CA TYR A 375 8.34 -13.61 11.23
C TYR A 375 7.20 -14.44 11.81
N VAL A 376 6.72 -15.46 11.09
CA VAL A 376 5.62 -16.31 11.50
C VAL A 376 6.13 -17.43 12.39
N LYS A 377 5.57 -17.55 13.58
CA LYS A 377 5.73 -18.68 14.50
C LYS A 377 4.53 -19.60 14.35
N GLU A 378 4.72 -20.91 14.52
CA GLU A 378 3.71 -21.93 14.24
C GLU A 378 3.57 -22.92 15.39
N GLY A 379 2.35 -23.42 15.60
CA GLY A 379 1.98 -24.57 16.42
C GLY A 379 0.83 -25.32 15.77
N LYS A 380 0.82 -26.65 15.83
CA LYS A 380 -0.29 -27.48 15.30
C LYS A 380 -1.58 -27.25 16.08
N THR A 381 -1.44 -26.89 17.35
CA THR A 381 -2.53 -26.55 18.27
C THR A 381 -2.26 -25.21 18.93
N VAL A 382 -3.30 -24.60 19.53
CA VAL A 382 -3.15 -23.37 20.33
C VAL A 382 -2.14 -23.56 21.48
N ALA A 383 -2.16 -24.76 22.11
CA ALA A 383 -1.22 -25.13 23.19
C ALA A 383 0.25 -25.13 22.70
N GLU A 384 0.51 -25.74 21.55
CA GLU A 384 1.85 -25.73 20.94
C GLU A 384 2.29 -24.35 20.55
N LEU A 385 1.38 -23.53 19.99
CA LEU A 385 1.67 -22.13 19.68
C LEU A 385 2.02 -21.33 20.93
N ALA A 386 1.24 -21.47 22.02
CA ALA A 386 1.51 -20.82 23.30
C ALA A 386 2.92 -21.13 23.82
N LYS A 387 3.32 -22.40 23.77
CA LYS A 387 4.68 -22.86 24.12
C LYS A 387 5.74 -22.22 23.20
N THR A 388 5.48 -22.17 21.89
CA THR A 388 6.40 -21.62 20.89
C THR A 388 6.67 -20.13 21.13
N ILE A 389 5.62 -19.34 21.41
CA ILE A 389 5.73 -17.88 21.63
C ILE A 389 5.93 -17.52 23.12
N LYS A 390 5.94 -18.52 24.02
CA LYS A 390 6.21 -18.38 25.47
C LYS A 390 5.18 -17.49 26.17
N VAL A 391 3.90 -17.69 25.91
CA VAL A 391 2.77 -17.07 26.63
C VAL A 391 2.05 -18.13 27.47
N ASN A 392 1.17 -17.70 28.39
CA ASN A 392 0.36 -18.61 29.18
C ASN A 392 -0.62 -19.38 28.27
N GLN A 393 -0.55 -20.71 28.31
CA GLN A 393 -1.36 -21.59 27.47
C GLN A 393 -2.87 -21.41 27.73
N ALA A 394 -3.27 -21.43 29.02
CA ALA A 394 -4.68 -21.35 29.38
C ALA A 394 -5.31 -20.02 28.92
N ASN A 395 -4.56 -18.91 29.04
CA ASN A 395 -5.01 -17.60 28.58
C ASN A 395 -5.17 -17.56 27.06
N LEU A 396 -4.20 -18.10 26.30
CA LEU A 396 -4.28 -18.11 24.84
C LEU A 396 -5.42 -19.01 24.34
N GLU A 397 -5.63 -20.18 24.95
CA GLU A 397 -6.77 -21.05 24.66
C GLU A 397 -8.10 -20.37 24.96
N GLN A 398 -8.20 -19.66 26.08
CA GLN A 398 -9.37 -18.87 26.45
C GLN A 398 -9.61 -17.72 25.47
N ALA A 399 -8.55 -17.02 25.03
CA ALA A 399 -8.66 -15.93 24.07
C ALA A 399 -9.21 -16.41 22.71
N VAL A 400 -8.73 -17.57 22.21
CA VAL A 400 -9.22 -18.18 20.97
C VAL A 400 -10.66 -18.68 21.14
N THR A 401 -10.99 -19.35 22.27
CA THR A 401 -12.33 -19.84 22.55
C THR A 401 -13.33 -18.70 22.61
N SER A 402 -13.04 -17.65 23.41
CA SER A 402 -13.93 -16.47 23.52
C SER A 402 -14.11 -15.74 22.20
N TRP A 403 -13.07 -15.68 21.36
CA TRP A 403 -13.18 -15.15 20.02
C TRP A 403 -14.13 -15.98 19.14
N ASN A 404 -13.99 -17.31 19.16
CA ASN A 404 -14.85 -18.20 18.38
C ASN A 404 -16.32 -18.13 18.82
N GLU A 405 -16.57 -18.01 20.13
CA GLU A 405 -17.90 -17.76 20.69
C GLU A 405 -18.46 -16.41 20.22
N ALA A 406 -17.64 -15.36 20.23
CA ALA A 406 -18.03 -14.03 19.76
C ALA A 406 -18.42 -14.05 18.26
N VAL A 407 -17.67 -14.79 17.43
CA VAL A 407 -17.98 -14.99 16.01
C VAL A 407 -19.29 -15.74 15.83
N ALA A 408 -19.49 -16.84 16.55
CA ALA A 408 -20.72 -17.65 16.47
C ALA A 408 -21.96 -16.84 16.88
N ASN A 409 -21.84 -16.03 17.93
CA ASN A 409 -22.91 -15.18 18.45
C ASN A 409 -23.04 -13.84 17.71
N LYS A 410 -22.14 -13.53 16.77
CA LYS A 410 -22.00 -12.22 16.11
C LYS A 410 -21.92 -11.05 17.09
N GLN A 411 -21.34 -11.28 18.24
CA GLN A 411 -21.24 -10.30 19.32
C GLN A 411 -19.97 -10.50 20.16
N ASP A 412 -19.05 -9.56 20.12
CA ASP A 412 -17.87 -9.49 20.99
C ASP A 412 -18.19 -8.61 22.21
N THR A 413 -18.61 -9.22 23.31
CA THR A 413 -18.97 -8.51 24.55
C THR A 413 -17.76 -7.98 25.30
N ALA A 414 -16.56 -8.52 25.04
CA ALA A 414 -15.34 -8.13 25.73
C ALA A 414 -14.76 -6.81 25.20
N PHE A 415 -14.73 -6.64 23.87
CA PHE A 415 -14.08 -5.50 23.24
C PHE A 415 -14.95 -4.77 22.22
N ASN A 416 -16.21 -5.16 22.06
CA ASN A 416 -17.19 -4.55 21.13
C ASN A 416 -16.69 -4.54 19.67
N ARG A 417 -15.99 -5.59 19.23
CA ARG A 417 -15.67 -5.77 17.83
C ARG A 417 -16.94 -6.16 17.07
N THR A 418 -17.25 -5.46 15.98
CA THR A 418 -18.48 -5.62 15.19
C THR A 418 -18.20 -5.98 13.73
N THR A 419 -16.95 -5.99 13.30
CA THR A 419 -16.55 -6.26 11.92
C THR A 419 -15.43 -7.29 11.85
N ALA A 420 -15.27 -7.92 10.67
CA ALA A 420 -14.29 -9.01 10.48
C ALA A 420 -14.51 -10.17 11.48
N MET A 421 -15.77 -10.53 11.68
CA MET A 421 -16.26 -11.63 12.52
C MET A 421 -16.94 -12.71 11.66
N ASP A 422 -16.47 -12.89 10.43
CA ASP A 422 -17.06 -13.82 9.47
C ASP A 422 -16.57 -15.27 9.70
N HIS A 423 -15.39 -15.43 10.32
CA HIS A 423 -14.73 -16.72 10.46
C HIS A 423 -14.12 -16.89 11.86
N PRO A 424 -14.36 -18.04 12.52
CA PRO A 424 -13.66 -18.40 13.76
C PRO A 424 -12.18 -18.74 13.48
N LEU A 425 -11.40 -18.86 14.55
CA LEU A 425 -10.05 -19.40 14.54
C LEU A 425 -10.11 -20.88 14.96
N ASP A 426 -10.50 -21.77 14.05
CA ASP A 426 -10.73 -23.18 14.31
C ASP A 426 -10.07 -24.12 13.31
N THR A 427 -9.34 -23.60 12.34
CA THR A 427 -8.65 -24.37 11.31
C THR A 427 -7.16 -24.54 11.68
N ALA A 428 -6.77 -25.75 12.10
CA ALA A 428 -5.35 -26.07 12.37
C ALA A 428 -4.51 -25.87 11.08
N ASN A 429 -3.34 -25.35 11.17
CA ASN A 429 -2.47 -24.93 12.25
C ASN A 429 -2.73 -23.49 12.72
N TYR A 430 -2.09 -23.11 13.84
CA TYR A 430 -2.16 -21.79 14.43
C TYR A 430 -0.82 -21.06 14.33
N TYR A 431 -0.87 -19.75 14.19
CA TYR A 431 0.28 -18.92 13.90
C TYR A 431 0.30 -17.65 14.74
N ALA A 432 1.50 -17.12 14.93
CA ALA A 432 1.71 -15.84 15.61
C ALA A 432 2.76 -15.00 14.91
N ILE A 433 2.56 -13.68 14.89
CA ILE A 433 3.58 -12.68 14.53
C ILE A 433 3.74 -11.70 15.70
N GLN A 434 4.96 -11.53 16.20
CA GLN A 434 5.25 -10.50 17.19
C GLN A 434 5.27 -9.12 16.51
N ILE A 435 4.56 -8.17 17.10
CA ILE A 435 4.39 -6.82 16.56
C ILE A 435 4.49 -5.76 17.66
N ALA A 436 4.83 -4.55 17.26
CA ALA A 436 4.65 -3.34 18.06
C ALA A 436 4.39 -2.13 17.13
N PRO A 437 3.94 -0.98 17.66
CA PRO A 437 3.71 0.21 16.86
C PRO A 437 4.98 0.74 16.19
N GLY A 438 4.83 1.30 14.98
CA GLY A 438 5.90 1.94 14.23
C GLY A 438 5.41 3.14 13.42
N ILE A 439 6.28 4.09 13.11
CA ILE A 439 5.97 5.26 12.28
C ILE A 439 5.56 4.79 10.89
N HIS A 440 4.41 5.27 10.40
CA HIS A 440 3.85 4.76 9.17
C HIS A 440 3.52 5.84 8.13
N TYR A 441 2.90 6.95 8.52
CA TYR A 441 2.39 7.95 7.59
C TYR A 441 2.45 9.35 8.22
N SER A 442 2.78 10.37 7.43
CA SER A 442 2.63 11.76 7.84
C SER A 442 1.35 12.34 7.23
N MET A 443 0.40 12.81 8.08
CA MET A 443 -0.82 13.47 7.62
C MET A 443 -0.61 14.95 7.40
N GLY A 444 0.45 15.53 7.96
CA GLY A 444 0.87 16.91 7.72
C GLY A 444 1.71 17.06 6.47
N GLY A 445 1.69 18.24 5.88
CA GLY A 445 2.40 18.56 4.66
C GLY A 445 1.97 19.87 4.03
N VAL A 446 2.02 19.94 2.72
CA VAL A 446 1.70 21.13 1.92
C VAL A 446 0.19 21.34 1.86
N LYS A 447 -0.25 22.58 2.09
CA LYS A 447 -1.65 22.98 1.90
C LYS A 447 -1.95 23.16 0.41
N ILE A 448 -3.02 22.52 -0.05
CA ILE A 448 -3.51 22.61 -1.43
C ILE A 448 -5.00 22.94 -1.46
N ASN A 449 -5.52 23.29 -2.64
CA ASN A 449 -6.95 23.28 -2.94
C ASN A 449 -7.36 22.00 -3.67
N THR A 450 -8.63 21.85 -4.02
CA THR A 450 -9.15 20.68 -4.76
C THR A 450 -8.60 20.53 -6.18
N ASN A 451 -8.00 21.58 -6.75
CA ASN A 451 -7.24 21.53 -8.01
C ASN A 451 -5.79 21.10 -7.81
N THR A 452 -5.39 20.71 -6.59
CA THR A 452 -4.01 20.33 -6.23
C THR A 452 -2.99 21.47 -6.35
N GLU A 453 -3.44 22.70 -6.55
CA GLU A 453 -2.59 23.88 -6.55
C GLU A 453 -2.07 24.16 -5.14
N VAL A 454 -0.78 24.42 -5.01
CA VAL A 454 -0.18 24.81 -3.73
C VAL A 454 -0.67 26.21 -3.33
N LEU A 455 -1.11 26.32 -2.09
CA LEU A 455 -1.57 27.60 -1.52
C LEU A 455 -0.45 28.28 -0.74
N ASP A 456 -0.32 29.59 -0.93
CA ASP A 456 0.56 30.44 -0.15
C ASP A 456 -0.07 30.83 1.22
N LYS A 457 0.61 31.67 2.01
CA LYS A 457 0.13 32.11 3.32
C LYS A 457 -1.17 32.96 3.26
N ASN A 458 -1.52 33.47 2.09
CA ASN A 458 -2.75 34.22 1.84
C ASN A 458 -3.84 33.34 1.23
N ASN A 459 -3.63 32.02 1.18
CA ASN A 459 -4.49 31.03 0.49
C ASN A 459 -4.64 31.30 -1.01
N GLN A 460 -3.64 31.90 -1.66
CA GLN A 460 -3.62 32.10 -3.09
C GLN A 460 -2.80 31.01 -3.77
N PRO A 461 -3.23 30.50 -4.93
CA PRO A 461 -2.49 29.50 -5.67
C PRO A 461 -1.13 30.01 -6.16
N ILE A 462 -0.07 29.22 -5.95
CA ILE A 462 1.25 29.46 -6.54
C ILE A 462 1.22 28.92 -7.97
N LYS A 463 1.25 29.82 -8.95
CA LYS A 463 1.10 29.49 -10.37
C LYS A 463 2.13 28.47 -10.85
N GLY A 464 1.66 27.42 -11.51
CA GLY A 464 2.50 26.37 -12.09
C GLY A 464 3.03 25.35 -11.08
N LEU A 465 2.60 25.37 -9.81
CA LEU A 465 3.04 24.46 -8.76
C LEU A 465 1.86 23.63 -8.22
N TYR A 466 1.99 22.30 -8.34
CA TYR A 466 1.00 21.31 -7.90
C TYR A 466 1.63 20.31 -6.93
N VAL A 467 0.81 19.76 -6.03
CA VAL A 467 1.25 18.74 -5.06
C VAL A 467 0.19 17.65 -4.93
N ALA A 468 0.61 16.38 -4.85
CA ALA A 468 -0.29 15.26 -4.62
C ALA A 468 0.34 14.13 -3.78
N GLY A 469 -0.53 13.30 -3.18
CA GLY A 469 -0.16 12.15 -2.35
C GLY A 469 0.29 12.55 -0.94
N GLU A 470 1.09 11.72 -0.28
CA GLU A 470 1.49 11.86 1.13
C GLU A 470 2.21 13.19 1.47
N LEU A 471 2.58 13.99 0.47
CA LEU A 471 3.13 15.33 0.66
C LEU A 471 2.05 16.35 1.05
N VAL A 472 0.77 16.05 0.82
CA VAL A 472 -0.37 16.92 1.10
C VAL A 472 -0.73 16.87 2.59
N GLY A 473 -0.92 18.05 3.21
CA GLY A 473 -1.50 18.18 4.54
C GLY A 473 -3.02 18.37 4.51
N GLY A 474 -3.71 18.03 5.62
CA GLY A 474 -5.12 18.33 5.84
C GLY A 474 -6.11 17.23 5.40
N LEU A 475 -5.85 16.51 4.32
CA LEU A 475 -6.80 15.52 3.79
C LEU A 475 -7.26 14.47 4.83
N HIS A 476 -6.33 13.95 5.61
CA HIS A 476 -6.58 12.79 6.48
C HIS A 476 -6.87 13.15 7.95
N GLY A 477 -6.83 14.42 8.32
CA GLY A 477 -7.02 14.87 9.71
C GLY A 477 -5.97 14.26 10.66
N ASP A 478 -6.36 14.00 11.90
CA ASP A 478 -5.45 13.50 12.96
C ASP A 478 -5.11 12.02 12.83
N ASN A 479 -5.88 11.25 12.06
CA ASN A 479 -5.64 9.82 11.88
C ASN A 479 -6.21 9.32 10.56
N ARG A 480 -5.40 8.62 9.77
CA ARG A 480 -5.76 8.12 8.45
C ARG A 480 -6.29 6.69 8.51
N ILE A 481 -7.43 6.43 7.89
CA ILE A 481 -7.97 5.08 7.71
C ILE A 481 -7.12 4.29 6.69
N GLY A 482 -6.93 2.99 6.96
CA GLY A 482 -6.23 2.06 6.06
C GLY A 482 -6.87 2.06 4.66
N GLY A 483 -6.06 1.99 3.59
CA GLY A 483 -6.54 2.05 2.21
C GLY A 483 -6.70 3.47 1.63
N ASN A 484 -6.94 4.51 2.47
CA ASN A 484 -7.14 5.87 1.98
C ASN A 484 -5.88 6.49 1.34
N SER A 485 -4.67 6.11 1.77
CA SER A 485 -3.44 6.63 1.13
C SER A 485 -3.28 6.16 -0.31
N VAL A 486 -3.76 4.97 -0.64
CA VAL A 486 -3.71 4.47 -2.03
C VAL A 486 -4.76 5.15 -2.88
N ALA A 487 -5.94 5.40 -2.33
CA ALA A 487 -6.97 6.20 -3.01
C ALA A 487 -6.48 7.64 -3.27
N ASP A 488 -5.86 8.29 -2.26
CA ASP A 488 -5.28 9.62 -2.36
C ASP A 488 -4.28 9.74 -3.52
N ILE A 489 -3.26 8.86 -3.59
CA ILE A 489 -2.24 8.94 -4.63
C ILE A 489 -2.79 8.76 -6.05
N VAL A 490 -3.89 8.02 -6.21
CA VAL A 490 -4.53 7.86 -7.52
C VAL A 490 -5.44 9.04 -7.83
N ILE A 491 -6.31 9.44 -6.90
CA ILE A 491 -7.28 10.51 -7.09
C ILE A 491 -6.58 11.86 -7.32
N PHE A 492 -5.74 12.26 -6.36
CA PHE A 492 -5.04 13.56 -6.46
C PHE A 492 -3.85 13.52 -7.42
N GLY A 493 -3.23 12.36 -7.65
CA GLY A 493 -2.25 12.21 -8.73
C GLY A 493 -2.86 12.49 -10.09
N ARG A 494 -4.04 11.91 -10.39
CA ARG A 494 -4.80 12.21 -11.61
C ARG A 494 -5.17 13.69 -11.70
N GLN A 495 -5.74 14.24 -10.62
CA GLN A 495 -6.13 15.65 -10.57
C GLN A 495 -4.94 16.57 -10.84
N ALA A 496 -3.77 16.31 -10.25
CA ALA A 496 -2.56 17.12 -10.46
C ALA A 496 -2.11 17.08 -11.95
N GLY A 497 -2.11 15.91 -12.57
CA GLY A 497 -1.80 15.75 -13.98
C GLY A 497 -2.76 16.52 -14.89
N GLN A 498 -4.06 16.41 -14.63
CA GLN A 498 -5.13 17.10 -15.38
C GLN A 498 -5.07 18.62 -15.21
N GLN A 499 -4.88 19.12 -13.99
CA GLN A 499 -4.82 20.57 -13.75
C GLN A 499 -3.52 21.18 -14.30
N ALA A 500 -2.40 20.51 -14.19
CA ALA A 500 -1.17 20.92 -14.85
C ALA A 500 -1.33 20.97 -16.38
N ALA A 501 -2.04 19.99 -16.96
CA ALA A 501 -2.32 19.99 -18.41
C ALA A 501 -3.21 21.16 -18.83
N LYS A 502 -4.27 21.45 -18.09
CA LYS A 502 -5.13 22.64 -18.33
C LYS A 502 -4.33 23.94 -18.26
N PHE A 503 -3.49 24.08 -17.23
CA PHE A 503 -2.64 25.25 -17.05
C PHE A 503 -1.66 25.44 -18.21
N VAL A 504 -0.98 24.37 -18.64
CA VAL A 504 -0.03 24.40 -19.77
C VAL A 504 -0.72 24.72 -21.09
N SER A 505 -1.93 24.21 -21.30
CA SER A 505 -2.69 24.45 -22.53
C SER A 505 -3.27 25.87 -22.62
N ALA A 506 -3.35 26.60 -21.49
CA ALA A 506 -3.82 27.98 -21.42
C ALA A 506 -2.71 29.02 -21.59
N GLN A 507 -1.44 28.59 -21.71
CA GLN A 507 -0.27 29.44 -21.99
C GLN A 507 -0.04 29.58 -23.50
#